data_1ff7b92592b331847a3909a6d5ece5c1
#
_entry.id   1ff7b92592b331847a3909a6d5ece5c1
#
_cell.length_a   1.000
_cell.length_b   1.000
_cell.length_c   1.000
_cell.angle_alpha   90.00
_cell.angle_beta   90.00
_cell.angle_gamma   90.00
#
_symmetry.space_group_name_H-M   'P 1'
#
loop_
_entity.id
_entity.type
_entity.pdbx_description
1 polymer ?
#
loop_
_entity_poly.entity_id
_entity_poly.type
_entity_poly.pdbx_seq_one_letter_code
_entity_poly.pdbx_strand_id
1 'polypeptide(L)'
;EYQNYRNKGKVVKQTPYYKDLYVIAVPVADDAVGMASMVKRITTSEGSINGHHLYDGDFTHTFAIGPRKKQAWIQVELDRPRTIRSMTIADSHLLGTWEKYPSNPTKYLEASDDGREWRRVCNVPNGATPRLTLSLPPTEARYFRLVYQPNARPATISEFTLSTESRVNHSEEKAGFGGPLRLIDYPTHTGSHATGLDSVIDLTRYMDAQGRLSWQAPE
;
A
#
# COMPACT_ATOMS: atom_id res chain seq x y z
N GLU A 1 -12.60 -9.98 17.32
CA GLU A 1 -12.02 -9.51 18.62
C GLU A 1 -12.86 -8.41 19.28
N TYR A 2 -13.49 -7.52 18.53
CA TYR A 2 -14.26 -6.40 19.10
C TYR A 2 -15.51 -6.81 19.90
N GLN A 3 -16.09 -7.96 19.63
CA GLN A 3 -17.26 -8.47 20.37
C GLN A 3 -16.90 -9.17 21.69
N ASN A 4 -15.66 -9.63 21.84
CA ASN A 4 -15.21 -10.26 23.10
C ASN A 4 -15.15 -9.30 24.29
N TYR A 5 -15.03 -8.00 24.06
CA TYR A 5 -14.96 -6.99 25.12
C TYR A 5 -16.30 -6.77 25.83
N ARG A 6 -17.43 -7.06 25.18
CA ARG A 6 -18.77 -6.90 25.77
C ARG A 6 -19.33 -8.12 26.50
N ASN A 7 -18.75 -9.29 26.32
CA ASN A 7 -19.31 -10.56 26.81
C ASN A 7 -18.69 -11.09 28.12
N LYS A 8 -18.13 -10.23 28.98
CA LYS A 8 -17.63 -10.60 30.32
C LYS A 8 -16.81 -11.92 30.33
N GLY A 9 -15.89 -12.09 29.40
CA GLY A 9 -14.99 -13.22 29.38
C GLY A 9 -15.58 -14.55 28.86
N LYS A 10 -16.80 -14.60 28.37
CA LYS A 10 -17.33 -15.77 27.68
C LYS A 10 -16.85 -15.75 26.22
N VAL A 11 -16.00 -16.70 25.88
CA VAL A 11 -15.61 -16.94 24.49
C VAL A 11 -16.82 -17.49 23.76
N VAL A 12 -17.53 -16.60 23.05
CA VAL A 12 -18.54 -17.03 22.09
C VAL A 12 -17.77 -17.48 20.84
N LYS A 13 -17.74 -18.78 20.60
CA LYS A 13 -17.26 -19.33 19.32
C LYS A 13 -18.20 -18.87 18.22
N GLN A 14 -17.93 -17.71 17.64
CA GLN A 14 -18.59 -17.31 16.40
C GLN A 14 -17.90 -18.06 15.27
N THR A 15 -18.65 -18.85 14.55
CA THR A 15 -18.21 -19.36 13.24
C THR A 15 -18.08 -18.13 12.35
N PRO A 16 -16.88 -17.80 11.85
CA PRO A 16 -16.75 -16.68 10.94
C PRO A 16 -17.63 -16.96 9.72
N TYR A 17 -18.62 -16.12 9.50
CA TYR A 17 -19.41 -16.15 8.28
C TYR A 17 -18.65 -15.37 7.22
N TYR A 18 -18.24 -16.07 6.19
CA TYR A 18 -17.63 -15.48 5.00
C TYR A 18 -18.38 -16.00 3.77
N LYS A 19 -18.73 -15.08 2.89
CA LYS A 19 -19.34 -15.42 1.60
C LYS A 19 -18.93 -14.35 0.59
N ASP A 20 -18.27 -14.78 -0.48
CA ASP A 20 -18.03 -13.93 -1.63
C ASP A 20 -19.36 -13.60 -2.30
N LEU A 21 -19.61 -12.31 -2.54
CA LEU A 21 -20.79 -11.84 -3.26
C LEU A 21 -20.54 -11.82 -4.76
N TYR A 22 -19.34 -11.45 -5.16
CA TYR A 22 -18.90 -11.35 -6.55
C TYR A 22 -17.45 -11.80 -6.69
N VAL A 23 -17.17 -12.45 -7.81
CA VAL A 23 -15.81 -12.71 -8.29
C VAL A 23 -15.69 -12.09 -9.67
N ILE A 24 -14.74 -11.20 -9.86
CA ILE A 24 -14.53 -10.51 -11.12
C ILE A 24 -13.11 -10.70 -11.62
N ALA A 25 -12.94 -10.75 -12.95
CA ALA A 25 -11.65 -10.61 -13.60
C ALA A 25 -11.54 -9.24 -14.26
N VAL A 26 -10.38 -8.63 -14.10
CA VAL A 26 -10.06 -7.32 -14.69
C VAL A 26 -8.78 -7.48 -15.50
N PRO A 27 -8.72 -7.01 -16.75
CA PRO A 27 -7.50 -7.07 -17.53
C PRO A 27 -6.40 -6.26 -16.84
N VAL A 28 -5.20 -6.82 -16.86
CA VAL A 28 -3.99 -6.17 -16.35
C VAL A 28 -3.34 -5.43 -17.52
N ALA A 29 -2.85 -4.22 -17.28
CA ALA A 29 -2.14 -3.45 -18.30
C ALA A 29 -0.84 -4.18 -18.72
N ASP A 30 -0.50 -4.13 -20.02
CA ASP A 30 0.68 -4.83 -20.57
C ASP A 30 2.00 -4.39 -19.94
N ASP A 31 2.07 -3.15 -19.42
CA ASP A 31 3.23 -2.61 -18.73
C ASP A 31 3.18 -2.79 -17.20
N ALA A 32 2.21 -3.57 -16.70
CA ALA A 32 2.09 -3.90 -15.28
C ALA A 32 3.27 -4.77 -14.84
N VAL A 33 4.06 -4.26 -13.93
CA VAL A 33 5.25 -4.94 -13.40
C VAL A 33 5.20 -4.94 -11.88
N GLY A 34 5.30 -6.13 -11.30
CA GLY A 34 5.39 -6.30 -9.85
C GLY A 34 6.75 -5.81 -9.30
N MET A 35 6.75 -5.35 -8.06
CA MET A 35 7.94 -4.78 -7.43
C MET A 35 9.15 -5.71 -7.47
N ALA A 36 8.97 -7.00 -7.26
CA ALA A 36 10.04 -8.00 -7.28
C ALA A 36 10.81 -8.04 -8.61
N SER A 37 10.13 -7.76 -9.74
CA SER A 37 10.72 -7.81 -11.08
C SER A 37 11.43 -6.51 -11.47
N MET A 38 11.23 -5.41 -10.75
CA MET A 38 11.80 -4.11 -11.09
C MET A 38 12.79 -3.56 -10.09
N VAL A 39 12.85 -4.12 -8.88
CA VAL A 39 13.79 -3.67 -7.84
C VAL A 39 15.18 -4.19 -8.12
N LYS A 40 16.15 -3.28 -8.19
CA LYS A 40 17.56 -3.60 -8.24
C LYS A 40 18.19 -3.61 -6.85
N ARG A 41 17.86 -2.65 -6.02
CA ARG A 41 18.43 -2.50 -4.68
C ARG A 41 17.52 -1.67 -3.76
N ILE A 42 17.52 -2.01 -2.48
CA ILE A 42 16.94 -1.20 -1.43
C ILE A 42 18.03 -0.83 -0.43
N THR A 43 18.06 0.43 -0.02
CA THR A 43 18.97 0.98 0.98
C THR A 43 18.22 1.86 1.96
N THR A 44 18.80 2.08 3.14
CA THR A 44 18.21 2.94 4.18
C THR A 44 19.25 3.83 4.82
N SER A 45 18.78 4.90 5.47
CA SER A 45 19.62 5.74 6.33
C SER A 45 19.93 5.09 7.69
N GLU A 46 19.22 4.01 8.04
CA GLU A 46 19.23 3.39 9.38
C GLU A 46 20.01 2.07 9.42
N GLY A 47 20.88 1.81 8.46
CA GLY A 47 21.70 0.62 8.41
C GLY A 47 21.24 -0.42 7.36
N SER A 48 21.51 -1.70 7.62
CA SER A 48 21.20 -2.78 6.69
C SER A 48 19.77 -3.24 6.84
N ILE A 49 19.13 -3.54 5.71
CA ILE A 49 17.79 -4.14 5.63
C ILE A 49 17.82 -5.29 4.61
N ASN A 50 17.10 -6.36 4.90
CA ASN A 50 16.69 -7.29 3.85
C ASN A 50 15.53 -6.65 3.06
N GLY A 51 15.85 -6.00 1.95
CA GLY A 51 14.87 -5.24 1.17
C GLY A 51 13.71 -6.09 0.65
N HIS A 52 13.88 -7.42 0.51
CA HIS A 52 12.81 -8.32 0.10
C HIS A 52 11.63 -8.30 1.08
N HIS A 53 11.90 -8.17 2.36
CA HIS A 53 10.86 -8.13 3.39
C HIS A 53 9.92 -6.92 3.28
N LEU A 54 10.26 -5.90 2.49
CA LEU A 54 9.38 -4.76 2.26
C LEU A 54 8.31 -5.00 1.17
N TYR A 55 8.36 -6.15 0.48
CA TYR A 55 7.40 -6.49 -0.59
C TYR A 55 7.13 -8.00 -0.71
N ASP A 56 7.31 -8.75 0.37
CA ASP A 56 7.05 -10.21 0.42
C ASP A 56 5.59 -10.54 0.83
N GLY A 57 4.83 -9.55 1.28
CA GLY A 57 3.46 -9.73 1.77
C GLY A 57 3.37 -10.28 3.19
N ASP A 58 4.51 -10.47 3.87
CA ASP A 58 4.57 -10.95 5.24
C ASP A 58 4.75 -9.79 6.24
N PHE A 59 3.66 -9.38 6.86
CA PHE A 59 3.64 -8.29 7.83
C PHE A 59 4.37 -8.59 9.14
N THR A 60 4.84 -9.82 9.35
CA THR A 60 5.64 -10.19 10.53
C THR A 60 7.10 -9.76 10.39
N HIS A 61 7.57 -9.59 9.16
CA HIS A 61 8.88 -9.02 8.89
C HIS A 61 8.84 -7.50 9.05
N THR A 62 9.55 -6.99 10.03
CA THR A 62 9.52 -5.56 10.36
C THR A 62 10.91 -4.96 10.42
N PHE A 63 10.99 -3.70 10.03
CA PHE A 63 12.19 -2.90 10.12
C PHE A 63 11.91 -1.61 10.90
N ALA A 64 12.74 -1.33 11.92
CA ALA A 64 12.63 -0.09 12.69
C ALA A 64 13.28 1.07 11.92
N ILE A 65 12.54 2.15 11.74
CA ILE A 65 13.03 3.40 11.18
C ILE A 65 12.78 4.53 12.15
N GLY A 66 13.86 5.19 12.56
CA GLY A 66 13.78 6.15 13.64
C GLY A 66 14.47 7.47 13.30
N PRO A 67 13.76 8.40 12.65
CA PRO A 67 14.31 9.72 12.44
C PRO A 67 14.51 10.41 13.80
N ARG A 68 15.76 10.70 14.16
CA ARG A 68 16.07 11.42 15.41
C ARG A 68 16.23 12.90 15.11
N LYS A 69 17.45 13.34 14.83
CA LYS A 69 17.76 14.74 14.49
C LYS A 69 17.82 15.01 13.00
N LYS A 70 17.93 13.95 12.18
CA LYS A 70 18.02 14.01 10.72
C LYS A 70 16.84 13.23 10.12
N GLN A 71 16.60 13.45 8.84
CA GLN A 71 15.67 12.63 8.08
C GLN A 71 16.12 11.17 8.07
N ALA A 72 15.17 10.25 8.22
CA ALA A 72 15.37 8.85 7.92
C ALA A 72 14.68 8.50 6.61
N TRP A 73 15.22 7.55 5.86
CA TRP A 73 14.64 7.18 4.57
C TRP A 73 14.90 5.71 4.21
N ILE A 74 14.02 5.19 3.38
CA ILE A 74 14.16 3.93 2.66
C ILE A 74 14.13 4.27 1.18
N GLN A 75 15.17 3.87 0.46
CA GLN A 75 15.35 4.15 -0.96
C GLN A 75 15.30 2.87 -1.79
N VAL A 76 14.52 2.91 -2.84
CA VAL A 76 14.42 1.88 -3.86
C VAL A 76 15.13 2.36 -5.13
N GLU A 77 16.10 1.60 -5.62
CA GLU A 77 16.68 1.74 -6.95
C GLU A 77 16.02 0.71 -7.85
N LEU A 78 15.42 1.17 -8.94
CA LEU A 78 14.83 0.31 -9.96
C LEU A 78 15.89 -0.13 -10.98
N ASP A 79 15.63 -1.23 -11.69
CA ASP A 79 16.49 -1.76 -12.76
C ASP A 79 16.74 -0.73 -13.87
N ARG A 80 15.71 0.06 -14.18
CA ARG A 80 15.71 1.17 -15.15
C ARG A 80 14.68 2.22 -14.73
N PRO A 81 14.63 3.41 -15.35
CA PRO A 81 13.51 4.33 -15.15
C PRO A 81 12.18 3.67 -15.47
N ARG A 82 11.20 3.85 -14.59
CA ARG A 82 9.84 3.33 -14.74
C ARG A 82 8.83 4.35 -14.26
N THR A 83 7.67 4.36 -14.89
CA THR A 83 6.56 5.20 -14.46
C THR A 83 5.82 4.51 -13.33
N ILE A 84 5.97 5.01 -12.12
CA ILE A 84 5.25 4.53 -10.93
C ILE A 84 3.94 5.32 -10.80
N ARG A 85 2.83 4.58 -10.55
CA ARG A 85 1.46 5.12 -10.47
C ARG A 85 0.78 4.89 -9.13
N SER A 86 1.31 3.97 -8.33
CA SER A 86 0.82 3.76 -6.97
C SER A 86 1.90 3.24 -6.04
N MET A 87 1.67 3.43 -4.76
CA MET A 87 2.49 2.83 -3.70
C MET A 87 1.59 2.23 -2.62
N THR A 88 2.11 1.22 -1.94
CA THR A 88 1.48 0.69 -0.72
C THR A 88 2.49 0.71 0.41
N ILE A 89 2.04 1.09 1.59
CA ILE A 89 2.84 1.12 2.80
C ILE A 89 2.09 0.46 3.94
N ALA A 90 2.82 -0.25 4.81
CA ALA A 90 2.34 -0.67 6.11
C ALA A 90 3.39 -0.33 7.16
N ASP A 91 3.08 0.64 8.00
CA ASP A 91 3.95 1.05 9.10
C ASP A 91 3.14 1.35 10.37
N SER A 92 3.80 1.41 11.51
CA SER A 92 3.15 1.64 12.79
C SER A 92 2.50 3.03 12.94
N HIS A 93 2.81 3.98 12.07
CA HIS A 93 2.15 5.28 12.03
C HIS A 93 0.75 5.21 11.39
N LEU A 94 0.43 4.13 10.69
CA LEU A 94 -0.90 3.88 10.13
C LEU A 94 -1.88 3.37 11.20
N LEU A 95 -1.37 2.70 12.23
CA LEU A 95 -2.16 2.14 13.34
C LEU A 95 -2.54 3.20 14.38
N GLY A 96 -3.09 4.26 13.92
CA GLY A 96 -3.91 5.14 14.71
C GLY A 96 -3.28 5.78 15.94
N THR A 97 -3.13 7.00 15.84
CA THR A 97 -3.51 7.88 16.91
C THR A 97 -4.75 8.62 16.46
N TRP A 98 -5.70 8.78 17.35
CA TRP A 98 -6.81 9.72 17.25
C TRP A 98 -6.31 11.17 17.13
N GLU A 99 -5.03 11.35 16.85
CA GLU A 99 -4.44 12.65 16.58
C GLU A 99 -5.11 13.17 15.31
N LYS A 100 -5.85 14.26 15.48
CA LYS A 100 -6.21 15.15 14.37
C LYS A 100 -5.04 15.17 13.41
N TYR A 101 -5.30 15.01 12.11
CA TYR A 101 -4.29 15.08 11.08
C TYR A 101 -3.24 16.12 11.45
N PRO A 102 -1.98 15.73 11.63
CA PRO A 102 -0.95 16.75 11.77
C PRO A 102 -1.05 17.63 10.53
N SER A 103 -1.16 18.90 10.73
CA SER A 103 -1.16 19.90 9.66
C SER A 103 0.07 19.79 8.76
N ASN A 104 1.09 19.05 9.20
CA ASN A 104 2.29 18.70 8.45
C ASN A 104 2.43 17.19 8.32
N PRO A 105 2.50 16.65 7.11
CA PRO A 105 2.78 15.24 6.89
C PRO A 105 4.16 14.90 7.46
N THR A 106 4.24 13.81 8.23
CA THR A 106 5.49 13.33 8.83
C THR A 106 6.31 12.47 7.86
N LYS A 107 5.69 12.06 6.76
CA LYS A 107 6.27 11.21 5.73
C LYS A 107 5.94 11.75 4.33
N TYR A 108 6.81 11.46 3.38
CA TYR A 108 6.56 11.76 1.97
C TYR A 108 7.38 10.86 1.05
N LEU A 109 6.91 10.72 -0.18
CA LEU A 109 7.61 10.04 -1.26
C LEU A 109 8.35 11.06 -2.12
N GLU A 110 9.59 10.75 -2.45
CA GLU A 110 10.41 11.48 -3.42
C GLU A 110 10.85 10.57 -4.55
N ALA A 111 11.15 11.16 -5.69
CA ALA A 111 11.71 10.51 -6.86
C ALA A 111 12.97 11.23 -7.33
N SER A 112 13.86 10.48 -7.99
CA SER A 112 15.11 10.99 -8.56
C SER A 112 15.51 10.18 -9.78
N ASP A 113 16.15 10.81 -10.75
CA ASP A 113 16.66 10.16 -11.94
C ASP A 113 18.12 9.70 -11.77
N ASP A 114 18.88 10.38 -10.90
CA ASP A 114 20.31 10.16 -10.66
C ASP A 114 20.67 9.70 -9.23
N GLY A 115 19.66 9.67 -8.32
CA GLY A 115 19.84 9.34 -6.91
C GLY A 115 20.48 10.46 -6.08
N ARG A 116 20.61 11.67 -6.62
CA ARG A 116 21.22 12.84 -5.97
C ARG A 116 20.24 13.98 -5.84
N GLU A 117 19.61 14.38 -6.93
CA GLU A 117 18.59 15.41 -6.94
C GLU A 117 17.20 14.81 -6.79
N TRP A 118 16.45 15.29 -5.79
CA TRP A 118 15.19 14.69 -5.37
C TRP A 118 14.04 15.66 -5.55
N ARG A 119 12.94 15.17 -6.12
CA ARG A 119 11.67 15.90 -6.24
C ARG A 119 10.58 15.19 -5.45
N ARG A 120 9.77 15.95 -4.73
CA ARG A 120 8.62 15.41 -4.01
C ARG A 120 7.56 14.93 -4.98
N VAL A 121 7.07 13.71 -4.75
CA VAL A 121 5.96 13.09 -5.49
C VAL A 121 4.65 13.33 -4.75
N CYS A 122 4.59 12.94 -3.47
CA CYS A 122 3.39 13.13 -2.65
C CYS A 122 3.74 13.13 -1.16
N ASN A 123 2.81 13.65 -0.36
CA ASN A 123 2.82 13.44 1.07
C ASN A 123 2.19 12.08 1.39
N VAL A 124 2.71 11.39 2.40
CA VAL A 124 2.17 10.12 2.89
C VAL A 124 1.44 10.40 4.20
N PRO A 125 0.12 10.33 4.22
CA PRO A 125 -0.64 10.60 5.44
C PRO A 125 -0.43 9.50 6.48
N ASN A 126 -0.72 9.82 7.74
CA ASN A 126 -0.95 8.81 8.75
C ASN A 126 -2.38 8.31 8.57
N GLY A 127 -2.57 7.01 8.44
CA GLY A 127 -3.86 6.40 8.17
C GLY A 127 -4.51 5.81 9.41
N ALA A 128 -5.71 5.28 9.23
CA ALA A 128 -6.45 4.52 10.25
C ALA A 128 -6.52 3.02 9.90
N THR A 129 -5.75 2.59 8.93
CA THR A 129 -5.67 1.21 8.46
C THR A 129 -4.26 0.66 8.67
N PRO A 130 -4.11 -0.65 8.88
CA PRO A 130 -2.78 -1.28 9.00
C PRO A 130 -1.93 -1.14 7.74
N ARG A 131 -2.57 -0.95 6.61
CA ARG A 131 -1.98 -0.82 5.29
C ARG A 131 -2.66 0.33 4.55
N LEU A 132 -1.91 1.07 3.76
CA LEU A 132 -2.40 2.21 2.99
C LEU A 132 -1.90 2.14 1.55
N THR A 133 -2.81 2.14 0.60
CA THR A 133 -2.52 2.28 -0.83
C THR A 133 -2.77 3.71 -1.26
N LEU A 134 -1.77 4.32 -1.88
CA LEU A 134 -1.85 5.67 -2.45
C LEU A 134 -1.76 5.60 -3.97
N SER A 135 -2.69 6.27 -4.62
CA SER A 135 -2.61 6.59 -6.05
C SER A 135 -1.65 7.77 -6.22
N LEU A 136 -0.71 7.65 -7.14
CA LEU A 136 0.29 8.68 -7.41
C LEU A 136 0.05 9.35 -8.77
N PRO A 137 0.39 10.64 -8.93
CA PRO A 137 0.57 11.17 -10.25
C PRO A 137 1.64 10.34 -10.96
N PRO A 138 1.42 9.93 -12.23
CA PRO A 138 2.39 9.12 -12.97
C PRO A 138 3.77 9.77 -12.92
N THR A 139 4.72 9.08 -12.29
CA THR A 139 6.05 9.63 -12.04
C THR A 139 7.11 8.69 -12.60
N GLU A 140 7.78 9.11 -13.66
CA GLU A 140 8.92 8.38 -14.20
C GLU A 140 10.19 8.74 -13.45
N ALA A 141 10.88 7.73 -12.93
CA ALA A 141 12.17 7.87 -12.29
C ALA A 141 12.86 6.51 -12.12
N ARG A 142 14.15 6.53 -11.83
CA ARG A 142 14.92 5.34 -11.46
C ARG A 142 14.99 5.11 -9.96
N TYR A 143 14.91 6.16 -9.17
CA TYR A 143 15.03 6.10 -7.72
C TYR A 143 13.79 6.68 -7.06
N PHE A 144 13.31 6.00 -6.03
CA PHE A 144 12.23 6.47 -5.18
C PHE A 144 12.64 6.31 -3.72
N ARG A 145 12.29 7.25 -2.88
CA ARG A 145 12.52 7.09 -1.44
C ARG A 145 11.34 7.55 -0.61
N LEU A 146 11.00 6.73 0.37
CA LEU A 146 10.10 7.08 1.45
C LEU A 146 10.91 7.80 2.53
N VAL A 147 10.55 9.03 2.81
CA VAL A 147 11.27 9.88 3.77
C VAL A 147 10.41 10.10 5.00
N TYR A 148 11.00 9.89 6.16
CA TYR A 148 10.46 10.26 7.47
C TYR A 148 11.12 11.56 7.93
N GLN A 149 10.33 12.57 8.24
CA GLN A 149 10.83 13.89 8.62
C GLN A 149 11.54 13.87 9.97
N PRO A 150 12.47 14.81 10.23
CA PRO A 150 13.05 14.98 11.54
C PRO A 150 11.97 15.16 12.61
N ASN A 151 12.20 14.59 13.78
CA ASN A 151 11.28 14.61 14.92
C ASN A 151 9.95 13.84 14.72
N ALA A 152 9.76 13.14 13.60
CA ALA A 152 8.72 12.13 13.55
C ALA A 152 8.97 11.07 14.64
N ARG A 153 7.90 10.45 15.14
CA ARG A 153 8.06 9.31 16.05
C ARG A 153 8.76 8.18 15.31
N PRO A 154 9.61 7.37 15.99
CA PRO A 154 10.11 6.15 15.38
C PRO A 154 8.96 5.28 14.89
N ALA A 155 9.13 4.67 13.73
CA ALA A 155 8.17 3.78 13.14
C ALA A 155 8.76 2.38 12.97
N THR A 156 7.88 1.39 12.90
CA THR A 156 8.19 0.05 12.44
C THR A 156 7.46 -0.16 11.13
N ILE A 157 8.19 -0.45 10.07
CA ILE A 157 7.63 -0.68 8.73
C ILE A 157 7.74 -2.16 8.37
N SER A 158 6.69 -2.71 7.79
CA SER A 158 6.65 -4.07 7.25
C SER A 158 6.50 -4.11 5.74
N GLU A 159 5.86 -3.11 5.12
CA GLU A 159 5.65 -3.07 3.69
C GLU A 159 5.95 -1.68 3.11
N PHE A 160 6.64 -1.66 2.00
CA PHE A 160 6.80 -0.50 1.13
C PHE A 160 6.93 -0.96 -0.31
N THR A 161 5.84 -0.90 -1.06
CA THR A 161 5.79 -1.35 -2.45
C THR A 161 5.48 -0.21 -3.39
N LEU A 162 6.08 -0.26 -4.58
CA LEU A 162 5.82 0.62 -5.71
C LEU A 162 5.17 -0.20 -6.82
N SER A 163 4.28 0.41 -7.61
CA SER A 163 3.61 -0.27 -8.72
C SER A 163 3.51 0.62 -9.94
N THR A 164 3.70 0.03 -11.11
CA THR A 164 3.42 0.67 -12.39
C THR A 164 1.93 0.75 -12.68
N GLU A 165 1.10 -0.03 -11.94
CA GLU A 165 -0.35 -0.01 -12.06
C GLU A 165 -0.98 1.17 -11.31
N SER A 166 -2.02 1.73 -11.89
CA SER A 166 -2.93 2.62 -11.17
C SER A 166 -3.79 1.82 -10.19
N ARG A 167 -3.82 2.23 -8.93
CA ARG A 167 -4.64 1.62 -7.89
C ARG A 167 -5.59 2.66 -7.29
N VAL A 168 -6.72 2.18 -6.79
CA VAL A 168 -7.69 3.04 -6.10
C VAL A 168 -7.02 3.68 -4.89
N ASN A 169 -7.04 5.01 -4.85
CA ASN A 169 -6.46 5.77 -3.74
C ASN A 169 -7.22 5.47 -2.44
N HIS A 170 -6.49 5.16 -1.37
CA HIS A 170 -7.05 4.74 -0.08
C HIS A 170 -8.01 3.54 -0.20
N SER A 171 -7.65 2.55 -1.02
CA SER A 171 -8.50 1.37 -1.29
C SER A 171 -8.92 0.65 -0.02
N GLU A 172 -8.05 0.55 0.97
CA GLU A 172 -8.32 -0.13 2.23
C GLU A 172 -9.38 0.61 3.06
N GLU A 173 -9.30 1.94 3.12
CA GLU A 173 -10.29 2.76 3.82
C GLU A 173 -11.64 2.74 3.08
N LYS A 174 -11.62 2.82 1.74
CA LYS A 174 -12.82 2.72 0.89
C LYS A 174 -13.49 1.36 0.98
N ALA A 175 -12.72 0.31 1.19
CA ALA A 175 -13.24 -1.05 1.45
C ALA A 175 -13.77 -1.26 2.88
N GLY A 176 -13.73 -0.23 3.74
CA GLY A 176 -14.27 -0.30 5.09
C GLY A 176 -13.33 -0.87 6.15
N PHE A 177 -12.04 -1.05 5.83
CA PHE A 177 -11.04 -1.50 6.82
C PHE A 177 -10.57 -0.37 7.74
N GLY A 178 -10.94 0.87 7.46
CA GLY A 178 -10.68 2.02 8.32
C GLY A 178 -11.75 2.21 9.41
N GLY A 179 -11.43 3.05 10.39
CA GLY A 179 -12.42 3.42 11.42
C GLY A 179 -13.62 4.16 10.83
N PRO A 180 -14.83 4.03 11.43
CA PRO A 180 -16.11 4.44 10.84
C PRO A 180 -16.30 5.95 10.63
N LEU A 181 -15.32 6.77 10.92
CA LEU A 181 -15.47 8.23 10.94
C LEU A 181 -14.74 8.95 9.80
N ARG A 182 -14.25 8.25 8.79
CA ARG A 182 -13.44 8.90 7.74
C ARG A 182 -13.87 8.47 6.33
N LEU A 183 -15.04 8.89 5.93
CA LEU A 183 -15.39 9.00 4.51
C LEU A 183 -14.72 10.27 3.96
N ILE A 184 -13.45 10.22 3.72
CA ILE A 184 -12.74 11.29 3.02
C ILE A 184 -12.69 10.89 1.55
N ASP A 185 -13.19 11.77 0.70
CA ASP A 185 -13.07 11.57 -0.74
C ASP A 185 -11.63 11.85 -1.18
N TYR A 186 -10.87 10.78 -1.35
CA TYR A 186 -9.53 10.85 -1.92
C TYR A 186 -9.60 10.48 -3.39
N PRO A 187 -9.48 11.44 -4.32
CA PRO A 187 -9.50 11.14 -5.74
C PRO A 187 -8.37 10.20 -6.13
N THR A 188 -8.64 9.34 -7.09
CA THR A 188 -7.64 8.45 -7.69
C THR A 188 -7.06 9.12 -8.95
N HIS A 189 -5.76 9.06 -9.11
CA HIS A 189 -5.11 9.46 -10.36
C HIS A 189 -5.36 8.38 -11.43
N THR A 190 -6.36 8.60 -12.27
CA THR A 190 -6.84 7.61 -13.24
C THR A 190 -5.99 7.74 -14.48
N GLY A 191 -5.24 8.05 -15.04
CA GLY A 191 -4.48 8.05 -16.29
C GLY A 191 -4.97 7.02 -17.31
N SER A 192 -4.14 6.70 -18.26
CA SER A 192 -4.38 5.73 -19.35
C SER A 192 -4.61 4.28 -18.89
N HIS A 193 -4.48 4.00 -17.61
CA HIS A 193 -4.64 2.67 -17.01
C HIS A 193 -6.01 2.43 -16.38
N ALA A 194 -6.98 3.33 -16.59
CA ALA A 194 -8.35 3.08 -16.14
C ALA A 194 -8.98 1.98 -17.01
N THR A 195 -9.40 0.91 -16.36
CA THR A 195 -10.13 -0.18 -17.02
C THR A 195 -11.60 0.19 -17.09
N GLY A 196 -12.19 0.15 -18.30
CA GLY A 196 -13.61 0.35 -18.50
C GLY A 196 -14.41 -0.81 -17.90
N LEU A 197 -15.62 -0.51 -17.42
CA LEU A 197 -16.51 -1.55 -16.85
C LEU A 197 -16.89 -2.64 -17.86
N ASP A 198 -16.90 -2.33 -19.15
CA ASP A 198 -17.15 -3.24 -20.27
C ASP A 198 -16.05 -4.31 -20.42
N SER A 199 -14.86 -4.06 -19.89
CA SER A 199 -13.77 -5.05 -19.87
C SER A 199 -13.75 -5.91 -18.61
N VAL A 200 -14.61 -5.64 -17.64
CA VAL A 200 -14.71 -6.43 -16.40
C VAL A 200 -15.59 -7.66 -16.64
N ILE A 201 -15.07 -8.85 -16.32
CA ILE A 201 -15.77 -10.11 -16.49
C ILE A 201 -16.30 -10.58 -15.13
N ASP A 202 -17.61 -10.77 -15.01
CA ASP A 202 -18.23 -11.39 -13.82
C ASP A 202 -18.05 -12.92 -13.88
N LEU A 203 -17.27 -13.43 -12.95
CA LEU A 203 -16.94 -14.84 -12.79
C LEU A 203 -17.75 -15.53 -11.68
N THR A 204 -18.66 -14.82 -11.02
CA THR A 204 -19.41 -15.33 -9.85
C THR A 204 -20.10 -16.66 -10.14
N ARG A 205 -20.63 -16.85 -11.34
CA ARG A 205 -21.29 -18.10 -11.77
C ARG A 205 -20.35 -19.31 -11.90
N TYR A 206 -19.05 -19.07 -11.98
CA TYR A 206 -18.03 -20.13 -12.09
C TYR A 206 -17.45 -20.54 -10.73
N MET A 207 -17.93 -19.93 -9.66
CA MET A 207 -17.53 -20.26 -8.29
C MET A 207 -18.50 -21.26 -7.67
N ASP A 208 -17.99 -22.35 -7.12
CA ASP A 208 -18.78 -23.34 -6.40
C ASP A 208 -19.11 -22.92 -4.96
N ALA A 209 -19.94 -23.70 -4.28
CA ALA A 209 -20.34 -23.44 -2.89
C ALA A 209 -19.17 -23.53 -1.89
N GLN A 210 -18.04 -24.08 -2.28
CA GLN A 210 -16.82 -24.19 -1.50
C GLN A 210 -15.82 -23.05 -1.79
N GLY A 211 -16.19 -22.10 -2.66
CA GLY A 211 -15.36 -20.96 -3.05
C GLY A 211 -14.27 -21.31 -4.08
N ARG A 212 -14.40 -22.41 -4.82
CA ARG A 212 -13.47 -22.79 -5.88
C ARG A 212 -13.94 -22.20 -7.21
N LEU A 213 -13.01 -21.57 -7.92
CA LEU A 213 -13.26 -20.98 -9.23
C LEU A 213 -12.86 -21.95 -10.35
N SER A 214 -13.84 -22.28 -11.23
CA SER A 214 -13.64 -23.09 -12.43
C SER A 214 -13.64 -22.21 -13.67
N TRP A 215 -12.57 -21.43 -13.86
CA TRP A 215 -12.41 -20.53 -14.99
C TRP A 215 -10.93 -20.39 -15.35
N GLN A 216 -10.66 -20.26 -16.65
CA GLN A 216 -9.31 -19.98 -17.16
C GLN A 216 -9.31 -18.63 -17.85
N ALA A 217 -8.26 -17.84 -17.60
CA ALA A 217 -8.09 -16.58 -18.28
C ALA A 217 -7.96 -16.82 -19.79
N PRO A 218 -8.58 -16.00 -20.65
CA PRO A 218 -8.29 -16.01 -22.08
C PRO A 218 -6.81 -15.62 -22.29
N GLU A 219 -6.22 -16.21 -23.35
CA GLU A 219 -4.86 -15.90 -23.80
C GLU A 219 -4.77 -14.48 -24.35
#